data_7a1e3b2ffdcbd32d5340717a727d3c3f
#
_entry.id   7a1e3b2ffdcbd32d5340717a727d3c3f
#
_cell.length_a   1.000
_cell.length_b   1.000
_cell.length_c   1.000
_cell.angle_alpha   90.00
_cell.angle_beta   90.00
_cell.angle_gamma   90.00
#
_symmetry.space_group_name_H-M   'P 1'
#
loop_
_entity.id
_entity.type
_entity.pdbx_description
1 polymer ?
#
loop_
_entity_poly.entity_id
_entity_poly.type
_entity_poly.pdbx_seq_one_letter_code
_entity_poly.pdbx_strand_id
1 'polypeptide(L)'
;MQSHAVSLSGGTAKSNYYASMSALLDPGWYKQSNVNRYTANFNVSHQILNNLTLNVIGGASYRKQRAPGTLGQDVDVAGGEVRRDFDINPYSYALNTSRALDPRAFYVANYAPFNIFHELENNYIDLNVLDAKFQFELKYKPIKDLELAVLGAFKYAASSQEHLVKDKSNQAEAYRAMGTAVIRESNKYLYKDPDNPYKLPSSILPNGGIYHKSENRMSDYDFRATANYNHTFDKVHIMNLFGGMESKDIHRTRSGFEGWGMQFDAGETPFYVYPYFKKQVEEGNSYYSLANTTSRSVAFFTNGTYSYKGKYVFNGTYRYEGSNQMGRSSKARWMSTWNVSGSWNVHEEKWFDKLNPLSHLTLRASYSLTGTPPDAIFTNSVAILRATTPYRRFASVKEPGIEIADLANTGLTYEKKNELNFG
;
A
#
# COMPACT_ATOMS: atom_id res chain seq x y z
N MET A 1 17.80 -14.78 14.84
CA MET A 1 17.56 -14.55 13.42
C MET A 1 18.48 -15.45 12.60
N GLN A 2 17.95 -16.17 11.61
CA GLN A 2 18.70 -17.01 10.67
C GLN A 2 18.32 -16.59 9.25
N SER A 3 19.32 -16.53 8.37
CA SER A 3 19.11 -16.20 6.97
C SER A 3 19.88 -17.20 6.10
N HIS A 4 19.16 -17.83 5.19
CA HIS A 4 19.71 -18.79 4.25
C HIS A 4 19.40 -18.32 2.83
N ALA A 5 20.38 -18.35 1.96
CA ALA A 5 20.20 -18.01 0.55
C ALA A 5 21.00 -18.95 -0.34
N VAL A 6 20.40 -19.33 -1.44
CA VAL A 6 21.05 -20.10 -2.51
C VAL A 6 20.79 -19.36 -3.81
N SER A 7 21.80 -19.22 -4.62
CA SER A 7 21.69 -18.63 -5.95
C SER A 7 22.42 -19.47 -6.98
N LEU A 8 21.89 -19.47 -8.18
CA LEU A 8 22.44 -20.13 -9.35
C LEU A 8 22.50 -19.12 -10.48
N SER A 9 23.64 -18.98 -11.11
CA SER A 9 23.79 -18.17 -12.33
C SER A 9 24.62 -18.90 -13.35
N GLY A 10 24.33 -18.66 -14.61
CA GLY A 10 25.07 -19.24 -15.71
C GLY A 10 24.60 -18.65 -17.02
N GLY A 11 25.24 -19.10 -18.10
CA GLY A 11 24.86 -18.63 -19.40
C GLY A 11 25.79 -19.10 -20.51
N THR A 12 25.39 -18.74 -21.71
CA THR A 12 26.11 -18.89 -22.96
C THR A 12 26.22 -17.53 -23.64
N ALA A 13 26.85 -17.46 -24.80
CA ALA A 13 26.88 -16.22 -25.57
C ALA A 13 25.46 -15.67 -25.93
N LYS A 14 24.44 -16.53 -25.94
CA LYS A 14 23.06 -16.16 -26.30
C LYS A 14 22.05 -16.18 -25.15
N SER A 15 22.41 -16.75 -24.01
CA SER A 15 21.48 -16.93 -22.89
C SER A 15 22.18 -16.69 -21.59
N ASN A 16 21.59 -15.87 -20.74
CA ASN A 16 22.02 -15.64 -19.37
C ASN A 16 20.84 -15.91 -18.44
N TYR A 17 21.11 -16.60 -17.33
CA TYR A 17 20.11 -16.81 -16.31
C TYR A 17 20.67 -16.61 -14.90
N TYR A 18 19.79 -16.17 -14.05
CA TYR A 18 20.01 -16.06 -12.62
C TYR A 18 18.74 -16.53 -11.90
N ALA A 19 18.92 -17.37 -10.91
CA ALA A 19 17.85 -17.77 -10.00
C ALA A 19 18.34 -17.72 -8.56
N SER A 20 17.50 -17.31 -7.64
CA SER A 20 17.83 -17.30 -6.22
C SER A 20 16.63 -17.65 -5.37
N MET A 21 16.87 -18.33 -4.26
CA MET A 21 15.91 -18.58 -3.21
C MET A 21 16.51 -18.16 -1.88
N SER A 22 15.69 -17.57 -1.00
CA SER A 22 16.12 -17.22 0.35
C SER A 22 15.02 -17.48 1.37
N ALA A 23 15.46 -17.83 2.59
CA ALA A 23 14.60 -17.98 3.74
C ALA A 23 15.17 -17.14 4.89
N LEU A 24 14.34 -16.28 5.46
CA LEU A 24 14.61 -15.54 6.69
C LEU A 24 13.72 -16.10 7.79
N LEU A 25 14.32 -16.57 8.88
CA LEU A 25 13.62 -17.07 10.05
C LEU A 25 14.04 -16.21 11.25
N ASP A 26 13.13 -15.41 11.73
CA ASP A 26 13.36 -14.53 12.86
C ASP A 26 12.35 -14.84 13.98
N PRO A 27 12.79 -15.45 15.07
CA PRO A 27 11.92 -15.75 16.22
C PRO A 27 11.51 -14.51 17.03
N GLY A 28 12.00 -13.31 16.63
CA GLY A 28 11.72 -12.07 17.35
C GLY A 28 12.48 -11.91 18.67
N TRP A 29 12.16 -10.85 19.40
CA TRP A 29 12.82 -10.51 20.66
C TRP A 29 12.12 -11.13 21.87
N TYR A 30 10.86 -11.49 21.74
CA TYR A 30 10.02 -12.04 22.81
C TYR A 30 9.13 -13.16 22.29
N LYS A 31 8.57 -13.93 23.21
CA LYS A 31 7.69 -15.06 22.90
C LYS A 31 6.50 -14.63 22.04
N GLN A 32 6.07 -15.50 21.14
CA GLN A 32 4.95 -15.29 20.22
C GLN A 32 5.15 -14.13 19.23
N SER A 33 6.38 -13.67 19.04
CA SER A 33 6.72 -12.71 18.00
C SER A 33 7.71 -13.37 17.04
N ASN A 34 7.29 -13.60 15.82
CA ASN A 34 8.17 -14.19 14.81
C ASN A 34 7.88 -13.66 13.41
N VAL A 35 8.89 -13.69 12.57
CA VAL A 35 8.79 -13.35 11.13
C VAL A 35 9.50 -14.43 10.33
N ASN A 36 8.76 -15.09 9.47
CA ASN A 36 9.31 -16.01 8.47
C ASN A 36 9.06 -15.41 7.09
N ARG A 37 10.11 -15.29 6.28
CA ARG A 37 10.01 -14.78 4.92
C ARG A 37 10.75 -15.68 3.96
N TYR A 38 10.08 -16.08 2.92
CA TYR A 38 10.60 -16.85 1.81
C TYR A 38 10.57 -16.00 0.55
N THR A 39 11.69 -15.98 -0.18
CA THR A 39 11.78 -15.18 -1.42
C THR A 39 12.36 -16.05 -2.51
N ALA A 40 11.81 -15.96 -3.70
CA ALA A 40 12.33 -16.57 -4.91
C ALA A 40 12.42 -15.53 -6.02
N ASN A 41 13.52 -15.49 -6.74
CA ASN A 41 13.72 -14.61 -7.88
C ASN A 41 14.33 -15.38 -9.03
N PHE A 42 13.97 -15.02 -10.24
CA PHE A 42 14.64 -15.48 -11.45
C PHE A 42 14.70 -14.33 -12.47
N ASN A 43 15.76 -14.38 -13.27
CA ASN A 43 15.98 -13.47 -14.37
C ASN A 43 16.63 -14.28 -15.50
N VAL A 44 16.01 -14.22 -16.67
CA VAL A 44 16.48 -14.92 -17.88
C VAL A 44 16.52 -13.93 -19.02
N SER A 45 17.66 -13.84 -19.69
CA SER A 45 17.82 -13.12 -20.94
C SER A 45 18.23 -14.09 -22.04
N HIS A 46 17.46 -14.16 -23.10
CA HIS A 46 17.71 -15.07 -24.20
C HIS A 46 17.66 -14.35 -25.55
N GLN A 47 18.73 -14.44 -26.30
CA GLN A 47 18.79 -13.94 -27.67
C GLN A 47 18.20 -15.00 -28.62
N ILE A 48 16.92 -14.82 -29.00
CA ILE A 48 16.19 -15.73 -29.90
C ILE A 48 16.78 -15.68 -31.32
N LEU A 49 17.01 -14.43 -31.78
CA LEU A 49 17.66 -14.12 -33.06
C LEU A 49 18.75 -13.09 -32.82
N ASN A 50 19.63 -12.85 -33.77
CA ASN A 50 20.70 -11.83 -33.62
C ASN A 50 20.16 -10.41 -33.29
N ASN A 51 18.91 -10.17 -33.72
CA ASN A 51 18.23 -8.89 -33.51
C ASN A 51 16.99 -8.98 -32.63
N LEU A 52 16.73 -10.13 -31.97
CA LEU A 52 15.57 -10.34 -31.13
C LEU A 52 15.99 -10.96 -29.79
N THR A 53 15.75 -10.23 -28.72
CA THR A 53 16.08 -10.64 -27.34
C THR A 53 14.82 -10.69 -26.49
N LEU A 54 14.66 -11.76 -25.73
CA LEU A 54 13.61 -11.93 -24.72
C LEU A 54 14.24 -11.84 -23.34
N ASN A 55 13.69 -10.97 -22.50
CA ASN A 55 14.02 -10.87 -21.07
C ASN A 55 12.79 -11.30 -20.27
N VAL A 56 13.00 -12.19 -19.30
CA VAL A 56 11.95 -12.64 -18.39
C VAL A 56 12.45 -12.47 -16.97
N ILE A 57 11.68 -11.75 -16.15
CA ILE A 57 12.00 -11.48 -14.76
C ILE A 57 10.81 -11.91 -13.92
N GLY A 58 11.06 -12.71 -12.91
CA GLY A 58 10.04 -13.09 -11.95
C GLY A 58 10.57 -13.03 -10.53
N GLY A 59 9.68 -12.74 -9.62
CA GLY A 59 9.98 -12.73 -8.20
C GLY A 59 8.73 -12.97 -7.38
N ALA A 60 8.89 -13.72 -6.30
CA ALA A 60 7.83 -13.94 -5.33
C ALA A 60 8.40 -13.86 -3.91
N SER A 61 7.62 -13.30 -3.00
CA SER A 61 7.94 -13.23 -1.59
C SER A 61 6.70 -13.61 -0.77
N TYR A 62 6.87 -14.53 0.16
CA TYR A 62 5.83 -14.88 1.13
C TYR A 62 6.37 -14.62 2.54
N ARG A 63 5.65 -13.78 3.30
CA ARG A 63 5.97 -13.47 4.68
C ARG A 63 4.83 -13.91 5.58
N LYS A 64 5.16 -14.67 6.60
CA LYS A 64 4.29 -14.99 7.73
C LYS A 64 4.86 -14.36 8.98
N GLN A 65 4.04 -13.59 9.68
CA GLN A 65 4.43 -12.90 10.90
C GLN A 65 3.37 -13.10 11.96
N ARG A 66 3.80 -13.35 13.19
CA ARG A 66 2.96 -13.30 14.37
C ARG A 66 3.42 -12.18 15.29
N ALA A 67 2.48 -11.49 15.90
CA ALA A 67 2.70 -10.46 16.89
C ALA A 67 1.64 -10.52 17.99
N PRO A 68 1.91 -10.01 19.20
CA PRO A 68 0.89 -9.84 20.22
C PRO A 68 -0.26 -8.97 19.74
N GLY A 69 -1.48 -9.30 20.14
CA GLY A 69 -2.69 -8.56 19.79
C GLY A 69 -2.92 -7.39 20.75
N THR A 70 -2.41 -6.22 20.42
CA THR A 70 -2.70 -4.99 21.18
C THR A 70 -3.79 -4.21 20.46
N LEU A 71 -4.90 -3.94 21.15
CA LEU A 71 -6.01 -3.14 20.62
C LEU A 71 -5.94 -1.70 21.13
N GLY A 72 -6.45 -0.82 20.27
CA GLY A 72 -6.78 0.56 20.57
C GLY A 72 -5.58 1.43 20.94
N GLN A 73 -5.53 2.61 20.38
CA GLN A 73 -4.71 3.72 20.89
C GLN A 73 -5.66 4.89 21.10
N ASP A 74 -5.99 5.17 22.33
CA ASP A 74 -6.57 6.46 22.67
C ASP A 74 -5.42 7.45 22.82
N VAL A 75 -5.38 8.42 21.94
CA VAL A 75 -4.39 9.51 21.98
C VAL A 75 -5.04 10.68 22.72
N ASP A 76 -4.61 10.95 23.93
CA ASP A 76 -4.90 12.21 24.58
C ASP A 76 -3.89 13.27 24.09
N VAL A 77 -4.33 14.07 23.12
CA VAL A 77 -3.52 15.15 22.54
C VAL A 77 -3.18 16.23 23.56
N ALA A 78 -4.03 16.44 24.56
CA ALA A 78 -3.83 17.45 25.60
C ALA A 78 -2.84 17.00 26.68
N GLY A 79 -2.87 15.71 27.03
CA GLY A 79 -1.96 15.13 28.03
C GLY A 79 -0.68 14.53 27.45
N GLY A 80 -0.59 14.38 26.13
CA GLY A 80 0.53 13.73 25.46
C GLY A 80 0.63 12.22 25.74
N GLU A 81 -0.44 11.61 26.25
CA GLU A 81 -0.48 10.20 26.60
C GLU A 81 -1.12 9.37 25.49
N VAL A 82 -0.50 8.22 25.21
CA VAL A 82 -1.11 7.17 24.36
C VAL A 82 -1.54 6.03 25.29
N ARG A 83 -2.85 5.87 25.45
CA ARG A 83 -3.42 4.75 26.19
C ARG A 83 -3.81 3.61 25.25
N ARG A 84 -3.45 2.40 25.64
CA ARG A 84 -3.86 1.18 24.97
C ARG A 84 -4.81 0.41 25.86
N ASP A 85 -5.99 0.10 25.37
CA ASP A 85 -7.00 -0.58 26.17
C ASP A 85 -6.54 -1.98 26.62
N PHE A 86 -5.88 -2.71 25.73
CA PHE A 86 -5.34 -4.03 26.05
C PHE A 86 -3.89 -4.10 25.57
N ASP A 87 -2.95 -3.71 26.43
CA ASP A 87 -1.52 -3.77 26.10
C ASP A 87 -0.93 -5.10 26.54
N ILE A 88 -0.74 -6.00 25.58
CA ILE A 88 -0.12 -7.30 25.79
C ILE A 88 1.31 -7.36 25.24
N ASN A 89 1.93 -6.21 25.04
CA ASN A 89 3.32 -6.12 24.61
C ASN A 89 4.25 -6.48 25.79
N PRO A 90 5.05 -7.57 25.70
CA PRO A 90 5.95 -7.99 26.78
C PRO A 90 6.98 -6.94 27.17
N TYR A 91 7.40 -6.09 26.24
CA TYR A 91 8.34 -5.03 26.51
C TYR A 91 7.69 -3.92 27.37
N SER A 92 6.51 -3.48 26.99
CA SER A 92 5.73 -2.53 27.80
C SER A 92 5.42 -3.10 29.18
N TYR A 93 5.04 -4.37 29.25
CA TYR A 93 4.86 -5.08 30.53
C TYR A 93 6.11 -5.03 31.40
N ALA A 94 7.28 -5.37 30.83
CA ALA A 94 8.55 -5.40 31.59
C ALA A 94 8.99 -4.01 32.08
N LEU A 95 8.66 -2.95 31.35
CA LEU A 95 8.99 -1.57 31.74
C LEU A 95 8.05 -1.03 32.83
N ASN A 96 6.77 -1.38 32.79
CA ASN A 96 5.73 -0.78 33.63
C ASN A 96 5.30 -1.66 34.81
N THR A 97 5.90 -2.85 34.96
CA THR A 97 5.56 -3.78 36.04
C THR A 97 6.69 -3.88 37.06
N SER A 98 6.33 -4.03 38.33
CA SER A 98 7.30 -4.23 39.41
C SER A 98 8.13 -5.49 39.14
N ARG A 99 9.44 -5.40 39.34
CA ARG A 99 10.37 -6.54 39.25
C ARG A 99 10.15 -7.60 40.33
N ALA A 100 9.41 -7.28 41.39
CA ALA A 100 9.03 -8.23 42.42
C ALA A 100 7.77 -9.03 42.09
N LEU A 101 7.05 -8.68 41.05
CA LEU A 101 5.87 -9.42 40.59
C LEU A 101 6.32 -10.69 39.86
N ASP A 102 5.77 -11.83 40.30
CA ASP A 102 5.93 -13.09 39.55
C ASP A 102 5.20 -12.98 38.20
N PRO A 103 5.89 -13.05 37.05
CA PRO A 103 5.25 -12.94 35.75
C PRO A 103 4.35 -14.13 35.41
N ARG A 104 4.33 -15.20 36.21
CA ARG A 104 3.44 -16.35 36.06
C ARG A 104 2.16 -16.22 36.86
N ALA A 105 2.13 -15.30 37.84
CA ALA A 105 0.94 -15.05 38.64
C ALA A 105 -0.09 -14.25 37.83
N PHE A 106 -1.36 -14.55 38.07
CA PHE A 106 -2.46 -13.73 37.56
C PHE A 106 -2.75 -12.60 38.51
N TYR A 107 -3.00 -11.43 37.96
CA TYR A 107 -3.51 -10.27 38.66
C TYR A 107 -4.69 -9.65 37.92
N VAL A 108 -5.42 -8.75 38.52
CA VAL A 108 -6.58 -8.13 37.87
C VAL A 108 -6.15 -6.92 37.04
N ALA A 109 -6.45 -6.94 35.76
CA ALA A 109 -6.34 -5.81 34.85
C ALA A 109 -7.60 -5.75 33.98
N ASN A 110 -8.09 -4.55 33.67
CA ASN A 110 -9.30 -4.36 32.86
C ASN A 110 -10.49 -5.23 33.36
N TYR A 111 -10.72 -5.25 34.67
CA TYR A 111 -11.79 -6.00 35.35
C TYR A 111 -11.69 -7.54 35.30
N ALA A 112 -10.64 -8.11 34.73
CA ALA A 112 -10.46 -9.53 34.49
C ALA A 112 -9.05 -10.03 34.84
N PRO A 113 -8.84 -11.34 35.06
CA PRO A 113 -7.51 -11.90 35.26
C PRO A 113 -6.59 -11.62 34.08
N PHE A 114 -5.36 -11.25 34.40
CA PHE A 114 -4.30 -10.97 33.41
C PHE A 114 -3.02 -11.73 33.77
N ASN A 115 -2.43 -12.37 32.80
CA ASN A 115 -1.07 -12.89 32.84
C ASN A 115 -0.43 -12.73 31.48
N ILE A 116 0.74 -12.10 31.43
CA ILE A 116 1.38 -11.77 30.14
C ILE A 116 1.67 -12.97 29.25
N PHE A 117 2.10 -14.10 29.82
CA PHE A 117 2.37 -15.30 29.02
C PHE A 117 1.08 -15.93 28.51
N HIS A 118 0.04 -15.92 29.32
CA HIS A 118 -1.28 -16.40 28.93
C HIS A 118 -1.87 -15.53 27.80
N GLU A 119 -1.73 -14.20 27.90
CA GLU A 119 -2.21 -13.28 26.88
C GLU A 119 -1.48 -13.47 25.54
N LEU A 120 -0.17 -13.67 25.56
CA LEU A 120 0.60 -13.90 24.34
C LEU A 120 0.15 -15.16 23.57
N GLU A 121 -0.45 -16.14 24.25
CA GLU A 121 -0.97 -17.36 23.64
C GLU A 121 -2.43 -17.24 23.21
N ASN A 122 -3.17 -16.31 23.82
CA ASN A 122 -4.61 -16.19 23.66
C ASN A 122 -5.07 -14.90 22.97
N ASN A 123 -4.15 -13.95 22.72
CA ASN A 123 -4.46 -12.72 22.03
C ASN A 123 -3.27 -12.34 21.13
N TYR A 124 -3.37 -12.62 19.84
CA TYR A 124 -2.30 -12.40 18.89
C TYR A 124 -2.80 -12.04 17.49
N ILE A 125 -1.93 -11.47 16.71
CA ILE A 125 -2.17 -11.10 15.32
C ILE A 125 -1.28 -11.96 14.42
N ASP A 126 -1.89 -12.65 13.47
CA ASP A 126 -1.20 -13.32 12.37
C ASP A 126 -1.31 -12.46 11.11
N LEU A 127 -0.16 -12.16 10.50
CA LEU A 127 -0.06 -11.40 9.27
C LEU A 127 0.61 -12.27 8.20
N ASN A 128 -0.10 -12.50 7.11
CA ASN A 128 0.42 -13.20 5.94
C ASN A 128 0.47 -12.22 4.76
N VAL A 129 1.61 -12.14 4.08
CA VAL A 129 1.80 -11.27 2.93
C VAL A 129 2.42 -12.07 1.79
N LEU A 130 1.74 -12.11 0.67
CA LEU A 130 2.23 -12.63 -0.60
C LEU A 130 2.42 -11.49 -1.57
N ASP A 131 3.58 -11.40 -2.19
CA ASP A 131 3.88 -10.50 -3.30
C ASP A 131 4.52 -11.31 -4.42
N ALA A 132 3.97 -11.26 -5.61
CA ALA A 132 4.51 -11.95 -6.78
C ALA A 132 4.48 -11.01 -7.98
N LYS A 133 5.58 -10.96 -8.71
CA LYS A 133 5.73 -10.16 -9.93
C LYS A 133 6.31 -11.03 -11.04
N PHE A 134 5.74 -10.91 -12.20
CA PHE A 134 6.23 -11.50 -13.42
C PHE A 134 6.28 -10.45 -14.52
N GLN A 135 7.39 -10.38 -15.24
CA GLN A 135 7.63 -9.41 -16.31
C GLN A 135 8.31 -10.10 -17.46
N PHE A 136 7.86 -9.81 -18.65
CA PHE A 136 8.55 -10.17 -19.88
C PHE A 136 8.78 -8.92 -20.72
N GLU A 137 9.90 -8.88 -21.40
CA GLU A 137 10.28 -7.80 -22.32
C GLU A 137 10.86 -8.42 -23.60
N LEU A 138 10.32 -8.02 -24.71
CA LEU A 138 10.81 -8.40 -26.03
C LEU A 138 11.45 -7.19 -26.69
N LYS A 139 12.75 -7.28 -27.03
CA LYS A 139 13.52 -6.25 -27.72
C LYS A 139 13.83 -6.70 -29.11
N TYR A 140 13.46 -5.89 -30.10
CA TYR A 140 13.68 -6.14 -31.50
C TYR A 140 14.46 -4.99 -32.15
N LYS A 141 15.57 -5.31 -32.83
CA LYS A 141 16.41 -4.35 -33.57
C LYS A 141 16.28 -4.61 -35.06
N PRO A 142 15.28 -4.02 -35.73
CA PRO A 142 15.10 -4.22 -37.18
C PRO A 142 16.29 -3.67 -37.98
N ILE A 143 16.89 -2.60 -37.53
CA ILE A 143 18.10 -1.98 -38.08
C ILE A 143 19.03 -1.57 -36.93
N LYS A 144 20.29 -1.30 -37.23
CA LYS A 144 21.32 -0.99 -36.24
C LYS A 144 20.93 0.13 -35.26
N ASP A 145 20.26 1.13 -35.76
CA ASP A 145 19.99 2.38 -35.02
C ASP A 145 18.59 2.45 -34.42
N LEU A 146 17.72 1.45 -34.64
CA LEU A 146 16.36 1.39 -34.15
C LEU A 146 16.16 0.16 -33.26
N GLU A 147 15.74 0.40 -32.04
CA GLU A 147 15.30 -0.61 -31.10
C GLU A 147 13.81 -0.43 -30.76
N LEU A 148 13.04 -1.47 -30.95
CA LEU A 148 11.65 -1.57 -30.53
C LEU A 148 11.59 -2.49 -29.33
N ALA A 149 10.88 -2.08 -28.27
CA ALA A 149 10.68 -2.93 -27.11
C ALA A 149 9.21 -2.98 -26.70
N VAL A 150 8.75 -4.17 -26.34
CA VAL A 150 7.44 -4.41 -25.75
C VAL A 150 7.63 -5.08 -24.40
N LEU A 151 7.07 -4.49 -23.37
CA LEU A 151 7.10 -4.99 -22.02
C LEU A 151 5.68 -5.26 -21.52
N GLY A 152 5.47 -6.43 -20.95
CA GLY A 152 4.28 -6.77 -20.20
C GLY A 152 4.68 -7.19 -18.79
N ALA A 153 3.97 -6.70 -17.78
CA ALA A 153 4.18 -7.10 -16.40
C ALA A 153 2.85 -7.37 -15.70
N PHE A 154 2.88 -8.35 -14.82
CA PHE A 154 1.79 -8.68 -13.93
C PHE A 154 2.33 -8.71 -12.50
N LYS A 155 1.64 -8.04 -11.59
CA LYS A 155 1.93 -8.11 -10.16
C LYS A 155 0.67 -8.51 -9.41
N TYR A 156 0.82 -9.46 -8.49
CA TYR A 156 -0.21 -9.85 -7.54
C TYR A 156 0.33 -9.67 -6.13
N ALA A 157 -0.40 -8.94 -5.30
CA ALA A 157 -0.09 -8.79 -3.89
C ALA A 157 -1.34 -9.11 -3.06
N ALA A 158 -1.18 -9.91 -2.02
CA ALA A 158 -2.23 -10.24 -1.10
C ALA A 158 -1.70 -10.15 0.34
N SER A 159 -2.47 -9.53 1.23
CA SER A 159 -2.20 -9.54 2.65
C SER A 159 -3.45 -9.92 3.42
N SER A 160 -3.30 -10.79 4.41
CA SER A 160 -4.33 -11.16 5.36
C SER A 160 -3.78 -10.89 6.76
N GLN A 161 -4.52 -10.10 7.53
CA GLN A 161 -4.26 -9.89 8.95
C GLN A 161 -5.43 -10.49 9.72
N GLU A 162 -5.13 -11.40 10.61
CA GLU A 162 -6.09 -12.06 11.48
C GLU A 162 -5.70 -11.78 12.92
N HIS A 163 -6.62 -11.14 13.67
CA HIS A 163 -6.47 -10.92 15.10
C HIS A 163 -7.38 -11.86 15.84
N LEU A 164 -6.80 -12.73 16.60
CA LEU A 164 -7.49 -13.75 17.39
C LEU A 164 -7.44 -13.36 18.86
N VAL A 165 -8.59 -13.06 19.43
CA VAL A 165 -8.79 -12.84 20.86
C VAL A 165 -9.58 -14.02 21.37
N LYS A 166 -8.90 -14.99 21.97
CA LYS A 166 -9.54 -16.25 22.41
C LYS A 166 -10.39 -16.08 23.66
N ASP A 167 -11.22 -17.05 23.93
CA ASP A 167 -12.28 -17.05 24.95
C ASP A 167 -11.80 -16.69 26.36
N LYS A 168 -10.58 -17.10 26.73
CA LYS A 168 -9.99 -16.93 28.06
C LYS A 168 -9.00 -15.78 28.15
N SER A 169 -8.85 -15.00 27.09
CA SER A 169 -7.99 -13.81 27.15
C SER A 169 -8.56 -12.76 28.10
N ASN A 170 -7.70 -11.95 28.70
CA ASN A 170 -8.11 -10.82 29.55
C ASN A 170 -9.11 -9.92 28.82
N GLN A 171 -8.89 -9.67 27.52
CA GLN A 171 -9.80 -8.87 26.72
C GLN A 171 -11.19 -9.50 26.63
N ALA A 172 -11.30 -10.79 26.28
CA ALA A 172 -12.60 -11.46 26.18
C ALA A 172 -13.32 -11.50 27.54
N GLU A 173 -12.59 -11.75 28.62
CA GLU A 173 -13.12 -11.76 29.97
C GLU A 173 -13.51 -10.37 30.47
N ALA A 174 -12.80 -9.33 30.10
CA ALA A 174 -13.14 -7.94 30.43
C ALA A 174 -14.50 -7.53 29.86
N TYR A 175 -14.83 -7.95 28.62
CA TYR A 175 -16.12 -7.69 27.99
C TYR A 175 -17.30 -8.39 28.69
N ARG A 176 -17.06 -9.41 29.52
CA ARG A 176 -18.08 -10.14 30.25
C ARG A 176 -18.05 -9.94 31.75
N ALA A 177 -17.10 -9.15 32.27
CA ALA A 177 -16.94 -8.93 33.71
C ALA A 177 -18.13 -8.14 34.29
N MET A 178 -18.99 -8.81 35.09
CA MET A 178 -20.19 -8.26 35.70
C MET A 178 -20.39 -8.74 37.15
N GLY A 179 -19.36 -9.31 37.80
CA GLY A 179 -19.50 -10.03 39.08
C GLY A 179 -20.03 -9.20 40.25
N THR A 180 -19.74 -7.89 40.29
CA THR A 180 -20.21 -6.98 41.36
C THR A 180 -20.94 -5.78 40.78
N ALA A 181 -21.73 -5.08 41.63
CA ALA A 181 -22.41 -3.85 41.23
C ALA A 181 -21.39 -2.78 40.77
N VAL A 182 -20.29 -2.65 41.50
CA VAL A 182 -19.22 -1.71 41.17
C VAL A 182 -18.61 -2.02 39.78
N ILE A 183 -18.34 -3.29 39.51
CA ILE A 183 -17.80 -3.68 38.19
C ILE A 183 -18.83 -3.40 37.09
N ARG A 184 -20.11 -3.73 37.31
CA ARG A 184 -21.17 -3.46 36.32
C ARG A 184 -21.32 -1.99 35.98
N GLU A 185 -21.18 -1.13 36.97
CA GLU A 185 -21.31 0.32 36.78
C GLU A 185 -20.07 0.93 36.11
N SER A 186 -18.88 0.48 36.50
CA SER A 186 -17.59 1.03 36.05
C SER A 186 -17.08 0.41 34.76
N ASN A 187 -17.51 -0.81 34.42
CA ASN A 187 -17.00 -1.52 33.23
C ASN A 187 -17.50 -0.87 31.94
N LYS A 188 -16.62 -0.15 31.27
CA LYS A 188 -16.90 0.56 30.01
C LYS A 188 -17.17 -0.37 28.83
N TYR A 189 -16.82 -1.64 28.91
CA TYR A 189 -17.01 -2.63 27.84
C TYR A 189 -18.40 -3.25 27.81
N LEU A 190 -19.21 -3.03 28.84
CA LEU A 190 -20.58 -3.50 28.86
C LEU A 190 -21.50 -2.62 28.02
N TYR A 191 -22.47 -3.24 27.40
CA TYR A 191 -23.53 -2.57 26.67
C TYR A 191 -24.61 -2.05 27.63
N LYS A 192 -24.87 -0.75 27.60
CA LYS A 192 -25.99 -0.08 28.29
C LYS A 192 -27.02 0.28 27.23
N ASP A 193 -28.21 -0.29 27.33
CA ASP A 193 -29.28 -0.08 26.35
C ASP A 193 -29.80 1.37 26.39
N PRO A 194 -29.58 2.18 25.36
CA PRO A 194 -30.04 3.59 25.36
C PRO A 194 -31.56 3.73 25.34
N ASP A 195 -32.26 2.70 24.86
CA ASP A 195 -33.74 2.69 24.83
C ASP A 195 -34.35 2.30 26.18
N ASN A 196 -33.54 1.69 27.07
CA ASN A 196 -33.97 1.29 28.41
C ASN A 196 -32.86 1.56 29.45
N PRO A 197 -32.71 2.82 29.90
CA PRO A 197 -31.59 3.23 30.79
C PRO A 197 -31.66 2.57 32.19
N TYR A 198 -32.79 1.99 32.59
CA TYR A 198 -32.96 1.29 33.86
C TYR A 198 -32.62 -0.20 33.79
N LYS A 199 -32.40 -0.74 32.60
CA LYS A 199 -31.97 -2.11 32.39
C LYS A 199 -30.51 -2.29 32.83
N LEU A 200 -30.24 -3.40 33.53
CA LEU A 200 -28.85 -3.74 33.87
C LEU A 200 -27.99 -3.86 32.61
N PRO A 201 -26.73 -3.38 32.65
CA PRO A 201 -25.78 -3.58 31.58
C PRO A 201 -25.64 -5.05 31.20
N SER A 202 -25.43 -5.32 29.94
CA SER A 202 -25.26 -6.67 29.42
C SER A 202 -23.93 -6.80 28.65
N SER A 203 -23.38 -8.03 28.63
CA SER A 203 -22.20 -8.27 27.83
C SER A 203 -22.54 -8.36 26.34
N ILE A 204 -21.73 -7.77 25.52
CA ILE A 204 -21.73 -7.98 24.06
C ILE A 204 -20.89 -9.20 23.65
N LEU A 205 -20.21 -9.84 24.61
CA LEU A 205 -19.41 -11.05 24.43
C LEU A 205 -19.65 -12.04 25.56
N PRO A 206 -20.89 -12.57 25.73
CA PRO A 206 -21.21 -13.50 26.85
C PRO A 206 -20.44 -14.81 26.74
N ASN A 207 -20.14 -15.27 25.53
CA ASN A 207 -19.39 -16.50 25.28
C ASN A 207 -18.44 -16.26 24.09
N GLY A 208 -17.38 -17.07 24.03
CA GLY A 208 -16.42 -17.04 22.93
C GLY A 208 -15.46 -15.87 23.01
N GLY A 209 -14.69 -15.71 21.98
CA GLY A 209 -13.72 -14.63 21.77
C GLY A 209 -14.08 -13.76 20.58
N ILE A 210 -13.10 -13.01 20.09
CA ILE A 210 -13.25 -12.07 18.98
C ILE A 210 -12.32 -12.48 17.86
N TYR A 211 -12.82 -12.45 16.64
CA TYR A 211 -12.04 -12.69 15.43
C TYR A 211 -12.15 -11.49 14.48
N HIS A 212 -11.04 -10.79 14.30
CA HIS A 212 -10.95 -9.73 13.29
C HIS A 212 -10.14 -10.20 12.12
N LYS A 213 -10.67 -10.01 10.92
CA LYS A 213 -9.94 -10.30 9.68
C LYS A 213 -9.95 -9.10 8.76
N SER A 214 -8.79 -8.74 8.26
CA SER A 214 -8.61 -7.73 7.22
C SER A 214 -7.83 -8.34 6.08
N GLU A 215 -8.38 -8.30 4.88
CA GLU A 215 -7.74 -8.76 3.66
C GLU A 215 -7.57 -7.62 2.67
N ASN A 216 -6.40 -7.54 2.06
CA ASN A 216 -6.13 -6.66 0.95
C ASN A 216 -5.57 -7.49 -0.20
N ARG A 217 -6.14 -7.32 -1.38
CA ARG A 217 -5.68 -7.95 -2.62
C ARG A 217 -5.46 -6.88 -3.69
N MET A 218 -4.39 -7.03 -4.44
CA MET A 218 -4.06 -6.15 -5.55
C MET A 218 -3.61 -7.00 -6.73
N SER A 219 -4.17 -6.74 -7.89
CA SER A 219 -3.63 -7.15 -9.18
C SER A 219 -3.28 -5.93 -10.00
N ASP A 220 -2.11 -5.93 -10.61
CA ASP A 220 -1.54 -4.83 -11.36
C ASP A 220 -1.03 -5.37 -12.70
N TYR A 221 -1.51 -4.81 -13.79
CA TYR A 221 -1.15 -5.13 -15.14
C TYR A 221 -0.49 -3.92 -15.77
N ASP A 222 0.76 -4.08 -16.18
CA ASP A 222 1.52 -3.04 -16.87
C ASP A 222 1.81 -3.49 -18.30
N PHE A 223 1.58 -2.60 -19.24
CA PHE A 223 1.99 -2.76 -20.64
C PHE A 223 2.74 -1.52 -21.09
N ARG A 224 3.87 -1.71 -21.77
CA ARG A 224 4.66 -0.63 -22.34
C ARG A 224 5.19 -1.05 -23.71
N ALA A 225 5.04 -0.19 -24.70
CA ALA A 225 5.67 -0.31 -26.00
C ALA A 225 6.52 0.94 -26.27
N THR A 226 7.78 0.74 -26.68
CA THR A 226 8.74 1.86 -26.91
C THR A 226 9.50 1.66 -28.21
N ALA A 227 9.88 2.77 -28.81
CA ALA A 227 10.81 2.86 -29.92
C ALA A 227 11.95 3.81 -29.58
N ASN A 228 13.16 3.37 -29.80
CA ASN A 228 14.36 4.14 -29.55
C ASN A 228 15.22 4.18 -30.82
N TYR A 229 15.41 5.36 -31.38
CA TYR A 229 16.22 5.60 -32.56
C TYR A 229 17.41 6.47 -32.23
N ASN A 230 18.62 5.97 -32.49
CA ASN A 230 19.88 6.66 -32.24
C ASN A 230 20.72 6.65 -33.49
N HIS A 231 20.96 7.81 -34.09
CA HIS A 231 21.75 7.90 -35.31
C HIS A 231 22.71 9.09 -35.29
N THR A 232 23.88 8.92 -35.88
CA THR A 232 24.85 9.98 -36.08
C THR A 232 25.06 10.20 -37.57
N PHE A 233 24.60 11.36 -38.06
CA PHE A 233 24.78 11.77 -39.46
C PHE A 233 26.09 12.56 -39.60
N ASP A 234 26.84 12.28 -40.63
CA ASP A 234 28.08 13.00 -41.00
C ASP A 234 29.08 13.18 -39.85
N LYS A 235 29.03 12.33 -38.83
CA LYS A 235 29.85 12.38 -37.61
C LYS A 235 29.70 13.65 -36.76
N VAL A 236 28.79 14.56 -37.12
CA VAL A 236 28.60 15.87 -36.48
C VAL A 236 27.19 16.09 -35.96
N HIS A 237 26.20 15.36 -36.49
CA HIS A 237 24.81 15.47 -36.08
C HIS A 237 24.42 14.22 -35.32
N ILE A 238 24.19 14.32 -34.03
CA ILE A 238 23.75 13.22 -33.21
C ILE A 238 22.28 13.44 -32.91
N MET A 239 21.45 12.45 -33.23
CA MET A 239 20.01 12.46 -33.00
C MET A 239 19.60 11.24 -32.20
N ASN A 240 18.93 11.47 -31.06
CA ASN A 240 18.32 10.45 -30.25
C ASN A 240 16.82 10.73 -30.17
N LEU A 241 15.99 9.81 -30.62
CA LEU A 241 14.54 9.87 -30.52
C LEU A 241 14.05 8.67 -29.74
N PHE A 242 13.30 8.91 -28.69
CA PHE A 242 12.68 7.92 -27.85
C PHE A 242 11.19 8.23 -27.73
N GLY A 243 10.34 7.25 -27.88
CA GLY A 243 8.92 7.44 -27.70
C GLY A 243 8.22 6.12 -27.43
N GLY A 244 7.00 6.23 -26.93
CA GLY A 244 6.23 5.04 -26.60
C GLY A 244 4.89 5.32 -25.99
N MET A 245 4.26 4.25 -25.61
CA MET A 245 3.03 4.24 -24.85
C MET A 245 3.15 3.30 -23.64
N GLU A 246 2.44 3.62 -22.59
CA GLU A 246 2.27 2.75 -21.43
C GLU A 246 0.82 2.72 -20.99
N SER A 247 0.39 1.58 -20.49
CA SER A 247 -0.94 1.39 -19.91
C SER A 247 -0.80 0.62 -18.61
N LYS A 248 -1.53 1.05 -17.61
CA LYS A 248 -1.54 0.44 -16.28
C LYS A 248 -2.96 0.24 -15.80
N ASP A 249 -3.25 -0.96 -15.28
CA ASP A 249 -4.55 -1.32 -14.72
C ASP A 249 -4.37 -1.99 -13.36
N ILE A 250 -4.77 -1.30 -12.31
CA ILE A 250 -4.63 -1.74 -10.92
C ILE A 250 -6.00 -1.95 -10.31
N HIS A 251 -6.25 -3.17 -9.88
CA HIS A 251 -7.43 -3.53 -9.10
C HIS A 251 -7.03 -3.79 -7.65
N ARG A 252 -7.71 -3.13 -6.71
CA ARG A 252 -7.56 -3.37 -5.28
C ARG A 252 -8.89 -3.70 -4.66
N THR A 253 -8.90 -4.79 -3.90
CA THR A 253 -10.02 -5.19 -3.07
C THR A 253 -9.58 -5.19 -1.62
N ARG A 254 -10.35 -4.54 -0.77
CA ARG A 254 -10.20 -4.58 0.68
C ARG A 254 -11.48 -5.16 1.27
N SER A 255 -11.32 -6.11 2.16
CA SER A 255 -12.43 -6.65 2.93
C SER A 255 -12.05 -6.72 4.40
N GLY A 256 -13.00 -6.42 5.25
CA GLY A 256 -12.86 -6.53 6.70
C GLY A 256 -14.04 -7.31 7.25
N PHE A 257 -13.77 -8.15 8.25
CA PHE A 257 -14.74 -8.91 8.98
C PHE A 257 -14.43 -8.88 10.47
N GLU A 258 -15.46 -8.71 11.26
CA GLU A 258 -15.39 -8.71 12.72
C GLU A 258 -16.44 -9.68 13.27
N GLY A 259 -15.97 -10.80 13.81
CA GLY A 259 -16.80 -11.87 14.39
C GLY A 259 -16.70 -11.88 15.91
N TRP A 260 -17.81 -11.65 16.58
CA TRP A 260 -17.92 -11.70 18.03
C TRP A 260 -18.62 -12.99 18.45
N GLY A 261 -18.11 -13.60 19.52
CA GLY A 261 -18.64 -14.88 20.04
C GLY A 261 -18.02 -16.11 19.38
N MET A 262 -16.84 -16.01 18.81
CA MET A 262 -16.12 -17.15 18.24
C MET A 262 -15.61 -18.06 19.36
N GLN A 263 -16.11 -19.28 19.44
CA GLN A 263 -15.72 -20.27 20.43
C GLN A 263 -14.53 -21.08 19.90
N PHE A 264 -13.32 -20.55 20.10
CA PHE A 264 -12.10 -21.17 19.59
C PHE A 264 -11.83 -22.55 20.21
N ASP A 265 -12.14 -22.72 21.49
CA ASP A 265 -11.98 -24.01 22.23
C ASP A 265 -13.06 -25.02 21.88
N ALA A 266 -14.13 -24.63 21.19
CA ALA A 266 -15.26 -25.44 20.78
C ALA A 266 -15.37 -25.66 19.26
N GLY A 267 -14.21 -25.78 18.58
CA GLY A 267 -14.15 -26.05 17.16
C GLY A 267 -14.49 -24.86 16.29
N GLU A 268 -14.16 -23.65 16.76
CA GLU A 268 -14.34 -22.39 16.01
C GLU A 268 -15.80 -22.11 15.60
N THR A 269 -16.73 -22.48 16.51
CA THR A 269 -18.16 -22.32 16.28
C THR A 269 -18.63 -20.94 16.76
N PRO A 270 -19.33 -20.14 15.94
CA PRO A 270 -19.81 -18.81 16.35
C PRO A 270 -20.98 -18.90 17.32
N PHE A 271 -20.97 -18.03 18.32
CA PHE A 271 -22.11 -17.78 19.21
C PHE A 271 -22.67 -16.39 18.92
N TYR A 272 -23.89 -16.32 18.42
CA TYR A 272 -24.50 -15.06 18.00
C TYR A 272 -25.03 -14.25 19.16
N VAL A 273 -24.71 -12.96 19.24
CA VAL A 273 -25.06 -12.07 20.33
C VAL A 273 -25.85 -10.87 19.81
N TYR A 274 -27.16 -10.83 20.09
CA TYR A 274 -28.02 -9.74 19.67
C TYR A 274 -27.57 -8.35 20.20
N PRO A 275 -27.17 -8.18 21.48
CA PRO A 275 -26.69 -6.87 21.97
C PRO A 275 -25.48 -6.32 21.21
N TYR A 276 -24.60 -7.18 20.69
CA TYR A 276 -23.50 -6.74 19.83
C TYR A 276 -24.01 -6.10 18.55
N PHE A 277 -24.90 -6.76 17.81
CA PHE A 277 -25.46 -6.22 16.57
C PHE A 277 -26.27 -4.95 16.81
N LYS A 278 -27.04 -4.88 17.88
CA LYS A 278 -27.78 -3.69 18.28
C LYS A 278 -26.81 -2.53 18.53
N LYS A 279 -25.75 -2.74 19.31
CA LYS A 279 -24.73 -1.74 19.59
C LYS A 279 -24.03 -1.24 18.30
N GLN A 280 -23.63 -2.15 17.42
CA GLN A 280 -22.98 -1.77 16.16
C GLN A 280 -23.88 -0.87 15.30
N VAL A 281 -25.16 -1.23 15.20
CA VAL A 281 -26.16 -0.43 14.47
C VAL A 281 -26.39 0.93 15.13
N GLU A 282 -26.43 0.99 16.45
CA GLU A 282 -26.62 2.25 17.22
C GLU A 282 -25.42 3.20 17.07
N GLU A 283 -24.23 2.67 17.01
CA GLU A 283 -22.97 3.42 16.84
C GLU A 283 -22.62 3.70 15.37
N GLY A 284 -23.42 3.20 14.43
CA GLY A 284 -23.16 3.37 12.99
C GLY A 284 -21.99 2.55 12.47
N ASN A 285 -21.57 1.52 13.22
CA ASN A 285 -20.49 0.64 12.84
C ASN A 285 -20.96 -0.55 12.01
N SER A 286 -20.07 -1.14 11.23
CA SER A 286 -20.31 -2.35 10.45
C SER A 286 -19.39 -3.48 10.90
N TYR A 287 -19.92 -4.69 11.03
CA TYR A 287 -19.12 -5.88 11.34
C TYR A 287 -18.48 -6.52 10.11
N TYR A 288 -18.74 -5.98 8.93
CA TYR A 288 -18.01 -6.32 7.70
C TYR A 288 -17.88 -5.08 6.83
N SER A 289 -16.86 -5.09 6.00
CA SER A 289 -16.62 -4.04 5.01
C SER A 289 -16.08 -4.62 3.71
N LEU A 290 -16.44 -4.00 2.58
CA LEU A 290 -15.92 -4.34 1.27
C LEU A 290 -15.69 -3.06 0.49
N ALA A 291 -14.49 -2.90 -0.02
CA ALA A 291 -14.11 -1.78 -0.88
C ALA A 291 -13.32 -2.28 -2.07
N ASN A 292 -13.75 -1.87 -3.26
CA ASN A 292 -13.08 -2.18 -4.52
C ASN A 292 -12.67 -0.87 -5.17
N THR A 293 -11.41 -0.78 -5.56
CA THR A 293 -10.89 0.37 -6.29
C THR A 293 -10.18 -0.07 -7.54
N THR A 294 -10.41 0.64 -8.64
CA THR A 294 -9.74 0.41 -9.91
C THR A 294 -9.05 1.70 -10.34
N SER A 295 -7.75 1.60 -10.58
CA SER A 295 -6.95 2.70 -11.10
C SER A 295 -6.40 2.32 -12.47
N ARG A 296 -6.78 3.09 -13.50
CA ARG A 296 -6.35 2.89 -14.88
C ARG A 296 -5.69 4.15 -15.39
N SER A 297 -4.56 3.97 -16.04
CA SER A 297 -3.87 5.07 -16.72
C SER A 297 -3.31 4.62 -18.05
N VAL A 298 -3.28 5.56 -18.99
CA VAL A 298 -2.62 5.41 -20.29
C VAL A 298 -1.79 6.67 -20.53
N ALA A 299 -0.56 6.49 -20.98
CA ALA A 299 0.29 7.61 -21.32
C ALA A 299 0.99 7.37 -22.67
N PHE A 300 1.14 8.44 -23.42
CA PHE A 300 1.98 8.53 -24.62
C PHE A 300 3.11 9.51 -24.32
N PHE A 301 4.32 9.14 -24.66
CA PHE A 301 5.47 9.98 -24.36
C PHE A 301 6.49 9.96 -25.50
N THR A 302 7.20 11.06 -25.63
CA THR A 302 8.33 11.17 -26.56
C THR A 302 9.41 12.06 -25.97
N ASN A 303 10.65 11.73 -26.28
CA ASN A 303 11.82 12.53 -25.99
C ASN A 303 12.69 12.61 -27.24
N GLY A 304 13.14 13.79 -27.59
CA GLY A 304 14.07 14.01 -28.68
C GLY A 304 15.27 14.80 -28.21
N THR A 305 16.46 14.30 -28.51
CA THR A 305 17.72 15.04 -28.28
C THR A 305 18.46 15.15 -29.59
N TYR A 306 18.87 16.35 -29.92
CA TYR A 306 19.71 16.66 -31.08
C TYR A 306 20.96 17.42 -30.64
N SER A 307 22.11 16.94 -31.08
CA SER A 307 23.40 17.57 -30.81
C SER A 307 24.12 17.85 -32.12
N TYR A 308 24.57 19.09 -32.29
CA TYR A 308 25.39 19.52 -33.40
C TYR A 308 26.83 19.76 -32.97
N LYS A 309 27.76 18.94 -33.49
CA LYS A 309 29.20 18.97 -33.20
C LYS A 309 29.56 18.90 -31.70
N GLY A 310 28.67 18.40 -30.84
CA GLY A 310 28.84 18.49 -29.40
C GLY A 310 28.68 19.91 -28.82
N LYS A 311 28.55 20.94 -29.65
CA LYS A 311 28.50 22.35 -29.26
C LYS A 311 27.09 22.77 -28.81
N TYR A 312 26.12 22.49 -29.63
CA TYR A 312 24.71 22.87 -29.41
C TYR A 312 23.89 21.61 -29.18
N VAL A 313 23.24 21.56 -28.05
CA VAL A 313 22.36 20.40 -27.71
C VAL A 313 20.95 20.91 -27.41
N PHE A 314 19.99 20.36 -28.10
CA PHE A 314 18.57 20.63 -27.89
C PHE A 314 17.90 19.35 -27.39
N ASN A 315 17.04 19.45 -26.36
CA ASN A 315 16.24 18.38 -25.88
C ASN A 315 14.79 18.81 -25.75
N GLY A 316 13.86 17.93 -26.18
CA GLY A 316 12.43 18.11 -26.04
C GLY A 316 11.81 16.87 -25.49
N THR A 317 10.98 16.99 -24.47
CA THR A 317 10.17 15.90 -23.89
C THR A 317 8.72 16.30 -23.93
N TYR A 318 7.86 15.39 -24.33
CA TYR A 318 6.40 15.54 -24.28
C TYR A 318 5.78 14.27 -23.73
N ARG A 319 4.80 14.44 -22.80
CA ARG A 319 4.01 13.37 -22.25
C ARG A 319 2.54 13.77 -22.22
N TYR A 320 1.70 12.91 -22.73
CA TYR A 320 0.25 13.04 -22.72
C TYR A 320 -0.33 11.83 -21.99
N GLU A 321 -0.93 12.05 -20.84
CA GLU A 321 -1.44 10.97 -19.99
C GLU A 321 -2.87 11.19 -19.57
N GLY A 322 -3.58 10.10 -19.37
CA GLY A 322 -4.94 10.07 -18.88
C GLY A 322 -5.13 9.02 -17.78
N SER A 323 -5.99 9.34 -16.82
CA SER A 323 -6.33 8.47 -15.72
C SER A 323 -7.83 8.47 -15.44
N ASN A 324 -8.37 7.31 -15.04
CA ASN A 324 -9.76 7.20 -14.60
C ASN A 324 -10.01 7.86 -13.23
N GLN A 325 -8.96 8.14 -12.47
CA GLN A 325 -9.06 8.83 -11.17
C GLN A 325 -9.40 10.31 -11.30
N MET A 326 -9.24 10.88 -12.49
CA MET A 326 -9.41 12.30 -12.76
C MET A 326 -10.82 12.70 -13.21
N GLY A 327 -11.83 11.91 -12.85
CA GLY A 327 -13.23 12.20 -13.16
C GLY A 327 -13.61 11.95 -14.64
N ARG A 328 -14.81 12.39 -15.05
CA ARG A 328 -15.34 12.16 -16.39
C ARG A 328 -15.04 13.29 -17.38
N SER A 329 -14.69 14.48 -16.90
CA SER A 329 -14.35 15.60 -17.77
C SER A 329 -13.08 15.28 -18.58
N SER A 330 -13.13 15.42 -19.90
CA SER A 330 -11.96 15.20 -20.76
C SER A 330 -10.81 16.15 -20.41
N LYS A 331 -11.11 17.39 -20.00
CA LYS A 331 -10.11 18.39 -19.60
C LYS A 331 -9.41 18.01 -18.29
N ALA A 332 -10.10 17.34 -17.37
CA ALA A 332 -9.50 16.86 -16.13
C ALA A 332 -8.79 15.51 -16.30
N ARG A 333 -9.31 14.65 -17.20
CA ARG A 333 -8.80 13.29 -17.38
C ARG A 333 -7.45 13.23 -18.07
N TRP A 334 -7.23 14.15 -19.04
CA TRP A 334 -6.03 14.16 -19.88
C TRP A 334 -5.14 15.35 -19.58
N MET A 335 -3.87 15.08 -19.36
CA MET A 335 -2.85 16.09 -19.08
C MET A 335 -1.72 15.98 -20.09
N SER A 336 -1.28 17.14 -20.60
CA SER A 336 -0.01 17.25 -21.32
C SER A 336 1.04 17.92 -20.45
N THR A 337 2.20 17.32 -20.38
CA THR A 337 3.40 17.88 -19.76
C THR A 337 4.52 17.91 -20.79
N TRP A 338 5.38 18.92 -20.72
CA TRP A 338 6.48 19.02 -21.66
C TRP A 338 7.66 19.79 -21.06
N ASN A 339 8.82 19.53 -21.61
CA ASN A 339 10.04 20.25 -21.33
C ASN A 339 10.78 20.50 -22.63
N VAL A 340 11.31 21.72 -22.81
CA VAL A 340 12.24 22.06 -23.88
C VAL A 340 13.48 22.68 -23.24
N SER A 341 14.64 22.19 -23.63
CA SER A 341 15.90 22.68 -23.12
C SER A 341 16.95 22.81 -24.22
N GLY A 342 17.82 23.76 -24.06
CA GLY A 342 18.98 23.95 -24.91
C GLY A 342 20.25 24.14 -24.08
N SER A 343 21.35 23.62 -24.58
CA SER A 343 22.67 23.91 -24.02
C SER A 343 23.67 24.26 -25.10
N TRP A 344 24.52 25.22 -24.76
CA TRP A 344 25.63 25.64 -25.57
C TRP A 344 26.94 25.38 -24.82
N ASN A 345 27.72 24.46 -25.35
CA ASN A 345 29.06 24.14 -24.87
C ASN A 345 30.06 25.15 -25.45
N VAL A 346 30.18 26.30 -24.80
CA VAL A 346 30.97 27.43 -25.25
C VAL A 346 32.47 27.07 -25.35
N HIS A 347 32.90 26.16 -24.47
CA HIS A 347 34.29 25.68 -24.46
C HIS A 347 34.68 24.89 -25.71
N GLU A 348 33.74 24.40 -26.48
CA GLU A 348 33.97 23.73 -27.77
C GLU A 348 34.14 24.74 -28.93
N GLU A 349 33.97 26.04 -28.69
CA GLU A 349 34.16 27.06 -29.72
C GLU A 349 35.65 27.39 -29.92
N LYS A 350 36.09 27.51 -31.16
CA LYS A 350 37.50 27.75 -31.53
C LYS A 350 38.10 29.03 -30.92
N TRP A 351 37.28 29.98 -30.51
CA TRP A 351 37.72 31.23 -29.89
C TRP A 351 37.85 31.12 -28.36
N PHE A 352 37.29 30.06 -27.74
CA PHE A 352 37.26 29.92 -26.29
C PHE A 352 38.65 29.67 -25.69
N ASP A 353 39.55 28.96 -26.39
CA ASP A 353 40.94 28.71 -25.96
C ASP A 353 41.72 29.98 -25.64
N LYS A 354 41.22 31.14 -26.10
CA LYS A 354 41.81 32.47 -25.85
C LYS A 354 41.32 33.05 -24.50
N LEU A 355 40.35 32.45 -23.83
CA LEU A 355 39.75 32.92 -22.59
C LEU A 355 40.41 32.28 -21.38
N ASN A 356 41.69 32.44 -21.19
CA ASN A 356 42.37 31.98 -19.96
C ASN A 356 41.96 32.91 -18.79
N PRO A 357 41.40 32.39 -17.64
CA PRO A 357 41.66 31.10 -17.01
C PRO A 357 40.49 30.09 -17.04
N LEU A 358 39.48 30.25 -17.85
CA LEU A 358 38.32 29.31 -17.88
C LEU A 358 38.65 28.12 -18.76
N SER A 359 38.58 26.91 -18.20
CA SER A 359 38.78 25.63 -18.92
C SER A 359 37.47 25.05 -19.48
N HIS A 360 36.34 25.38 -18.91
CA HIS A 360 35.04 24.86 -19.31
C HIS A 360 33.91 25.86 -19.05
N LEU A 361 33.08 26.08 -20.06
CA LEU A 361 31.86 26.90 -19.94
C LEU A 361 30.73 26.27 -20.74
N THR A 362 29.60 26.02 -20.08
CA THR A 362 28.37 25.59 -20.73
C THR A 362 27.23 26.47 -20.28
N LEU A 363 26.48 27.02 -21.20
CA LEU A 363 25.26 27.76 -20.93
C LEU A 363 24.05 26.86 -21.18
N ARG A 364 23.09 26.89 -20.28
CA ARG A 364 21.87 26.05 -20.37
C ARG A 364 20.64 26.91 -20.12
N ALA A 365 19.58 26.59 -20.83
CA ALA A 365 18.26 27.14 -20.55
C ALA A 365 17.21 26.01 -20.71
N SER A 366 16.22 26.00 -19.86
CA SER A 366 15.09 25.06 -20.00
C SER A 366 13.78 25.73 -19.59
N TYR A 367 12.72 25.36 -20.30
CA TYR A 367 11.36 25.75 -19.96
C TYR A 367 10.47 24.55 -19.98
N SER A 368 9.66 24.38 -18.91
CA SER A 368 8.82 23.22 -18.74
C SER A 368 7.43 23.57 -18.22
N LEU A 369 6.48 22.76 -18.60
CA LEU A 369 5.15 22.69 -18.02
C LEU A 369 5.00 21.33 -17.36
N THR A 370 4.84 21.32 -16.05
CA THR A 370 4.49 20.15 -15.26
C THR A 370 3.08 20.30 -14.70
N GLY A 371 2.45 19.19 -14.37
CA GLY A 371 1.12 19.19 -13.79
C GLY A 371 1.05 18.20 -12.64
N THR A 372 0.41 18.62 -11.57
CA THR A 372 0.09 17.76 -10.42
C THR A 372 -1.40 17.41 -10.45
N PRO A 373 -1.77 16.14 -10.44
CA PRO A 373 -3.17 15.76 -10.33
C PRO A 373 -3.70 16.22 -8.96
N PRO A 374 -4.95 16.75 -8.90
CA PRO A 374 -5.60 16.99 -7.62
C PRO A 374 -5.80 15.67 -6.89
N ASP A 375 -5.86 15.73 -5.56
CA ASP A 375 -6.16 14.54 -4.75
C ASP A 375 -7.46 13.88 -5.22
N ALA A 376 -7.47 12.55 -5.22
CA ALA A 376 -8.60 11.74 -5.70
C ALA A 376 -9.94 12.09 -5.00
N ILE A 377 -9.89 12.67 -3.81
CA ILE A 377 -11.05 13.15 -3.03
C ILE A 377 -11.75 14.31 -3.75
N PHE A 378 -11.05 15.13 -4.54
CA PHE A 378 -11.60 16.34 -5.18
C PHE A 378 -11.94 16.16 -6.66
N THR A 379 -11.73 14.98 -7.23
CA THR A 379 -11.81 14.75 -8.69
C THR A 379 -13.18 14.34 -9.20
N ASN A 380 -14.24 14.71 -8.50
CA ASN A 380 -15.59 14.26 -8.84
C ASN A 380 -16.23 15.13 -9.92
N SER A 381 -16.29 14.62 -11.13
CA SER A 381 -17.12 15.25 -12.20
C SER A 381 -18.62 14.98 -12.06
N VAL A 382 -19.01 14.10 -11.15
CA VAL A 382 -20.39 13.80 -10.73
C VAL A 382 -20.46 13.75 -9.22
N ALA A 383 -21.62 14.08 -8.63
CA ALA A 383 -21.80 13.93 -7.19
C ALA A 383 -21.54 12.48 -6.75
N ILE A 384 -20.80 12.30 -5.66
CA ILE A 384 -20.63 10.99 -5.03
C ILE A 384 -21.76 10.78 -4.05
N LEU A 385 -22.46 9.70 -4.23
CA LEU A 385 -23.51 9.25 -3.33
C LEU A 385 -22.94 8.14 -2.45
N ARG A 386 -23.20 8.21 -1.15
CA ARG A 386 -22.84 7.19 -0.17
C ARG A 386 -24.11 6.59 0.41
N ALA A 387 -24.15 5.26 0.47
CA ALA A 387 -25.15 4.58 1.27
C ALA A 387 -24.85 4.82 2.75
N THR A 388 -25.86 5.19 3.50
CA THR A 388 -25.78 5.41 4.94
C THR A 388 -26.95 4.71 5.62
N THR A 389 -26.76 4.32 6.86
CA THR A 389 -27.81 3.80 7.72
C THR A 389 -27.95 4.74 8.91
N PRO A 390 -28.69 5.85 8.74
CA PRO A 390 -28.78 6.85 9.79
C PRO A 390 -29.40 6.25 11.04
N TYR A 391 -28.80 6.55 12.19
CA TYR A 391 -29.35 6.16 13.47
C TYR A 391 -30.65 6.90 13.74
N ARG A 392 -31.73 6.16 13.94
CA ARG A 392 -33.04 6.68 14.38
C ARG A 392 -33.43 6.01 15.67
N ARG A 393 -33.32 6.73 16.77
CA ARG A 393 -33.50 6.21 18.14
C ARG A 393 -34.81 5.47 18.35
N PHE A 394 -35.88 5.91 17.71
CA PHE A 394 -37.24 5.39 17.91
C PHE A 394 -37.75 4.52 16.73
N ALA A 395 -36.92 4.24 15.74
CA ALA A 395 -37.33 3.39 14.62
C ALA A 395 -36.96 1.94 14.90
N SER A 396 -37.94 1.06 14.89
CA SER A 396 -37.77 -0.40 15.05
C SER A 396 -37.04 -1.02 13.85
N VAL A 397 -37.10 -0.37 12.69
CA VAL A 397 -36.41 -0.79 11.45
C VAL A 397 -35.59 0.38 10.96
N LYS A 398 -34.31 0.13 10.69
CA LYS A 398 -33.40 1.13 10.11
C LYS A 398 -33.38 0.94 8.62
N GLU A 399 -33.77 2.01 7.93
CA GLU A 399 -33.76 2.04 6.48
C GLU A 399 -32.41 2.55 5.98
N PRO A 400 -31.79 1.89 4.99
CA PRO A 400 -30.63 2.45 4.32
C PRO A 400 -31.05 3.75 3.60
N GLY A 401 -30.28 4.79 3.78
CA GLY A 401 -30.42 6.06 3.11
C GLY A 401 -29.31 6.29 2.11
N ILE A 402 -29.45 7.32 1.30
CA ILE A 402 -28.39 7.79 0.41
C ILE A 402 -28.13 9.25 0.76
N GLU A 403 -26.89 9.56 1.04
CA GLU A 403 -26.43 10.93 1.23
C GLU A 403 -25.46 11.36 0.12
N ILE A 404 -25.41 12.65 -0.17
CA ILE A 404 -24.39 13.20 -1.05
C ILE A 404 -23.11 13.37 -0.22
N ALA A 405 -22.12 12.50 -0.48
CA ALA A 405 -20.84 12.57 0.19
C ALA A 405 -20.01 13.74 -0.33
N ASP A 406 -20.01 13.94 -1.66
CA ASP A 406 -19.29 15.03 -2.31
C ASP A 406 -20.08 15.58 -3.49
N LEU A 407 -20.06 16.88 -3.65
CA LEU A 407 -20.70 17.57 -4.79
C LEU A 407 -19.86 17.39 -6.07
N ALA A 408 -20.54 17.47 -7.21
CA ALA A 408 -19.85 17.46 -8.49
C ALA A 408 -18.96 18.72 -8.65
N ASN A 409 -17.71 18.49 -9.10
CA ASN A 409 -16.78 19.54 -9.46
C ASN A 409 -16.31 19.35 -10.91
N THR A 410 -17.05 19.89 -11.85
CA THR A 410 -16.77 19.76 -13.28
C THR A 410 -15.68 20.70 -13.78
N GLY A 411 -15.32 21.71 -12.99
CA GLY A 411 -14.30 22.73 -13.32
C GLY A 411 -12.89 22.35 -12.88
N LEU A 412 -12.75 21.25 -12.14
CA LEU A 412 -11.46 20.83 -11.64
C LEU A 412 -10.53 20.40 -12.78
N THR A 413 -9.26 20.83 -12.72
CA THR A 413 -8.19 20.49 -13.66
C THR A 413 -6.90 20.33 -12.88
N TYR A 414 -5.85 19.90 -13.56
CA TYR A 414 -4.49 19.81 -12.97
C TYR A 414 -4.00 21.16 -12.51
N GLU A 415 -3.28 21.17 -11.40
CA GLU A 415 -2.42 22.26 -11.03
C GLU A 415 -1.26 22.31 -12.03
N LYS A 416 -1.05 23.46 -12.68
CA LYS A 416 -0.03 23.65 -13.71
C LYS A 416 1.12 24.48 -13.14
N LYS A 417 2.33 23.93 -13.22
CA LYS A 417 3.55 24.62 -12.83
C LYS A 417 4.41 24.86 -14.07
N ASN A 418 4.71 26.14 -14.33
CA ASN A 418 5.68 26.54 -15.34
C ASN A 418 7.02 26.83 -14.66
N GLU A 419 8.08 26.27 -15.18
CA GLU A 419 9.43 26.48 -14.67
C GLU A 419 10.37 26.94 -15.80
N LEU A 420 11.12 28.01 -15.51
CA LEU A 420 12.18 28.51 -16.36
C LEU A 420 13.50 28.46 -15.58
N ASN A 421 14.47 27.73 -16.12
CA ASN A 421 15.78 27.57 -15.48
C ASN A 421 16.89 28.02 -16.44
N PHE A 422 17.91 28.67 -15.86
CA PHE A 422 19.15 29.04 -16.52
C PHE A 422 20.33 28.52 -15.72
N GLY A 423 21.38 28.10 -16.40
CA GLY A 423 22.61 27.60 -15.78
C GLY A 423 23.84 27.82 -16.63
#